data_105f1f19258c99dcfe198c359873d196
#
_entry.id   105f1f19258c99dcfe198c359873d196
#
_cell.length_a   1.000
_cell.length_b   1.000
_cell.length_c   1.000
_cell.angle_alpha   90.00
_cell.angle_beta   90.00
_cell.angle_gamma   90.00
#
_symmetry.space_group_name_H-M   'P 1'
#
loop_
_entity.id
_entity.type
_entity.pdbx_description
1 polymer ?
#
loop_
_entity_poly.entity_id
_entity_poly.type
_entity_poly.pdbx_seq_one_letter_code
_entity_poly.pdbx_strand_id
1 'polypeptide(L)'
;MRSAGMLKKTLSTSGRFLAAASALFAISAAGPAFADDDGRPVKVMIINMFSSEGSAFTTPLNLTEAVPVRGLSPDYPNIMCNSDNVCQMIAGEGHANVAASTMALILSDKFDLRHTYFMIAGIAGIDPKEGTTGSAAWARYLIDYGISWEIDAREIPSTWPYGYLAIFPTDTTVKPWFSLPSLPTPYHSEMYQLNEALLQKILSLTKNVTLSDDSSGTAQAYRAHYTGSDYGPARAAPSVLQCDTMAGDTWFHGIILGERAEDWTDLWTGGKGTYCTTQQEDNATFMALTRGAITGLVDLNRVAVLRTASNFDRPYPGEPAWDSLCGCGPEGGSGGFVPAVTNLWLASAPFIHDVVAHWKEWQKGVPQ
;
A
#
# COMPACT_ATOMS: atom_id res chain seq x y z
N MET A 1 -22.17 16.71 -69.20
CA MET A 1 -23.39 16.78 -70.04
C MET A 1 -24.60 16.82 -69.10
N ARG A 2 -25.38 17.89 -69.24
CA ARG A 2 -26.81 18.14 -68.87
C ARG A 2 -27.16 18.00 -67.38
N SER A 3 -27.36 19.06 -66.63
CA SER A 3 -28.28 20.22 -66.79
C SER A 3 -29.62 20.00 -66.10
N ALA A 4 -29.87 20.85 -65.11
CA ALA A 4 -31.09 21.60 -64.79
C ALA A 4 -32.29 20.79 -64.23
N GLY A 5 -33.02 21.25 -63.25
CA GLY A 5 -33.64 22.51 -63.14
C GLY A 5 -34.45 22.75 -61.84
N MET A 6 -34.50 23.96 -61.55
CA MET A 6 -35.27 24.70 -60.56
C MET A 6 -36.78 24.45 -60.60
N LEU A 7 -37.44 24.44 -59.45
CA LEU A 7 -38.79 25.11 -59.37
C LEU A 7 -39.00 25.62 -57.93
N LYS A 8 -39.05 26.93 -57.81
CA LYS A 8 -39.65 27.69 -56.70
C LYS A 8 -41.19 27.56 -56.74
N LYS A 9 -41.78 27.36 -55.57
CA LYS A 9 -43.14 27.85 -55.35
C LYS A 9 -43.25 28.40 -53.93
N THR A 10 -43.39 29.69 -53.94
CA THR A 10 -43.89 30.50 -52.83
C THR A 10 -45.42 30.29 -52.69
N LEU A 11 -45.89 30.12 -51.45
CA LEU A 11 -47.26 30.47 -51.05
C LEU A 11 -47.23 30.89 -49.56
N SER A 12 -47.65 32.13 -49.40
CA SER A 12 -47.98 32.83 -48.17
C SER A 12 -49.31 32.35 -47.64
N THR A 13 -49.49 32.23 -46.33
CA THR A 13 -50.73 32.63 -45.61
C THR A 13 -50.44 32.62 -44.07
N SER A 14 -50.55 33.83 -43.57
CA SER A 14 -51.13 34.33 -42.31
C SER A 14 -51.36 33.37 -41.12
N GLY A 15 -50.73 33.65 -40.06
CA GLY A 15 -51.23 34.05 -38.76
C GLY A 15 -52.04 33.08 -37.90
N ARG A 16 -51.48 32.74 -36.79
CA ARG A 16 -52.12 32.71 -35.44
C ARG A 16 -51.08 32.46 -34.38
N PHE A 17 -50.84 33.48 -33.56
CA PHE A 17 -50.05 33.31 -32.31
C PHE A 17 -50.89 32.48 -31.34
N LEU A 18 -50.37 31.32 -30.96
CA LEU A 18 -50.69 30.62 -29.70
C LEU A 18 -49.51 30.70 -28.78
N ALA A 19 -49.69 31.46 -27.72
CA ALA A 19 -48.73 31.46 -26.61
C ALA A 19 -48.84 30.11 -25.88
N ALA A 20 -47.85 29.25 -26.06
CA ALA A 20 -47.67 28.06 -25.23
C ALA A 20 -46.78 28.43 -24.02
N ALA A 21 -47.40 28.46 -22.84
CA ALA A 21 -46.68 28.59 -21.57
C ALA A 21 -45.78 27.36 -21.36
N SER A 22 -44.47 27.55 -21.48
CA SER A 22 -43.48 26.54 -21.12
C SER A 22 -43.40 26.44 -19.60
N ALA A 23 -44.04 25.44 -19.02
CA ALA A 23 -43.77 25.03 -17.63
C ALA A 23 -42.42 24.37 -17.60
N LEU A 24 -41.40 25.08 -17.09
CA LEU A 24 -40.13 24.50 -16.70
C LEU A 24 -40.36 23.59 -15.47
N PHE A 25 -40.46 22.31 -15.72
CA PHE A 25 -40.24 21.32 -14.65
C PHE A 25 -38.75 21.32 -14.30
N ALA A 26 -38.39 22.00 -13.22
CA ALA A 26 -37.13 21.79 -12.55
C ALA A 26 -37.14 20.38 -11.95
N ILE A 27 -36.57 19.40 -12.66
CA ILE A 27 -36.24 18.11 -12.08
C ILE A 27 -35.05 18.39 -11.16
N SER A 28 -35.35 18.59 -9.88
CA SER A 28 -34.32 18.45 -8.84
C SER A 28 -33.85 17.01 -8.91
N ALA A 29 -32.67 16.81 -9.47
CA ALA A 29 -31.93 15.57 -9.27
C ALA A 29 -31.49 15.55 -7.79
N ALA A 30 -32.38 15.10 -6.91
CA ALA A 30 -31.99 14.61 -5.62
C ALA A 30 -31.17 13.35 -5.90
N GLY A 31 -29.83 13.48 -5.87
CA GLY A 31 -28.98 12.31 -5.71
C GLY A 31 -29.46 11.51 -4.51
N PRO A 32 -29.21 10.20 -4.47
CA PRO A 32 -29.59 9.42 -3.31
C PRO A 32 -28.96 10.10 -2.07
N ALA A 33 -29.79 10.67 -1.21
CA ALA A 33 -29.41 11.02 0.14
C ALA A 33 -29.07 9.69 0.79
N PHE A 34 -27.78 9.40 0.92
CA PHE A 34 -27.32 8.40 1.88
C PHE A 34 -27.82 8.93 3.23
N ALA A 35 -28.66 8.15 3.88
CA ALA A 35 -29.12 8.49 5.23
C ALA A 35 -27.88 8.72 6.09
N ASP A 36 -27.85 9.84 6.82
CA ASP A 36 -26.96 10.12 7.93
C ASP A 36 -27.25 9.13 9.08
N ASP A 37 -26.97 7.84 8.87
CA ASP A 37 -26.71 6.93 9.96
C ASP A 37 -25.18 6.94 10.10
N ASP A 38 -24.69 7.92 10.87
CA ASP A 38 -23.28 8.10 11.12
C ASP A 38 -22.77 6.81 11.80
N GLY A 39 -22.16 5.92 10.99
CA GLY A 39 -21.53 4.71 11.49
C GLY A 39 -20.57 5.00 12.63
N ARG A 40 -20.08 3.99 13.32
CA ARG A 40 -19.13 4.15 14.42
C ARG A 40 -17.91 4.95 13.98
N PRO A 41 -17.58 6.09 14.63
CA PRO A 41 -16.35 6.81 14.30
C PRO A 41 -15.12 5.98 14.69
N VAL A 42 -14.15 5.89 13.79
CA VAL A 42 -12.90 5.17 14.02
C VAL A 42 -11.74 6.17 14.06
N LYS A 43 -10.93 6.11 15.10
CA LYS A 43 -9.73 6.95 15.22
C LYS A 43 -8.56 6.36 14.44
N VAL A 44 -8.30 5.06 14.64
CA VAL A 44 -7.25 4.31 13.96
C VAL A 44 -7.85 3.02 13.42
N MET A 45 -7.66 2.75 12.14
CA MET A 45 -7.96 1.48 11.49
C MET A 45 -6.65 0.80 11.12
N ILE A 46 -6.35 -0.32 11.77
CA ILE A 46 -5.19 -1.15 11.46
C ILE A 46 -5.60 -2.17 10.42
N ILE A 47 -4.85 -2.28 9.33
CA ILE A 47 -5.07 -3.26 8.27
C ILE A 47 -3.88 -4.22 8.26
N ASN A 48 -4.15 -5.46 8.62
CA ASN A 48 -3.21 -6.58 8.58
C ASN A 48 -3.66 -7.59 7.52
N MET A 49 -2.80 -8.52 7.13
CA MET A 49 -3.07 -9.44 6.04
C MET A 49 -3.45 -10.83 6.53
N PHE A 50 -2.85 -11.30 7.62
CA PHE A 50 -3.12 -12.61 8.19
C PHE A 50 -3.04 -12.62 9.73
N SER A 51 -3.41 -13.74 10.33
CA SER A 51 -3.63 -13.86 11.77
C SER A 51 -2.41 -13.54 12.64
N SER A 52 -1.19 -13.92 12.22
CA SER A 52 0.01 -13.63 13.01
C SER A 52 0.29 -12.15 13.12
N GLU A 53 0.13 -11.38 12.04
CA GLU A 53 0.24 -9.91 12.07
C GLU A 53 -0.85 -9.30 12.95
N GLY A 54 -2.09 -9.78 12.80
CA GLY A 54 -3.21 -9.32 13.59
C GLY A 54 -3.01 -9.56 15.09
N SER A 55 -2.43 -10.67 15.47
CA SER A 55 -2.19 -11.04 16.87
C SER A 55 -1.30 -10.05 17.62
N ALA A 56 -0.40 -9.36 16.91
CA ALA A 56 0.47 -8.35 17.49
C ALA A 56 -0.32 -7.18 18.14
N PHE A 57 -1.54 -6.91 17.66
CA PHE A 57 -2.37 -5.78 18.10
C PHE A 57 -3.52 -6.18 19.03
N THR A 58 -4.03 -7.39 18.89
CA THR A 58 -5.27 -7.82 19.54
C THR A 58 -5.21 -7.66 21.06
N THR A 59 -4.17 -8.20 21.70
CA THR A 59 -4.02 -8.15 23.17
C THR A 59 -3.63 -6.77 23.68
N PRO A 60 -2.59 -6.11 23.14
CA PRO A 60 -2.17 -4.79 23.64
C PRO A 60 -3.24 -3.72 23.52
N LEU A 61 -4.08 -3.78 22.48
CA LEU A 61 -5.16 -2.83 22.25
C LEU A 61 -6.51 -3.27 22.83
N ASN A 62 -6.60 -4.46 23.44
CA ASN A 62 -7.85 -5.01 23.95
C ASN A 62 -8.97 -4.99 22.89
N LEU A 63 -8.68 -5.52 21.70
CA LEU A 63 -9.64 -5.56 20.59
C LEU A 63 -10.61 -6.74 20.80
N THR A 64 -11.71 -6.50 21.48
CA THR A 64 -12.64 -7.54 21.92
C THR A 64 -14.03 -7.47 21.29
N GLU A 65 -14.38 -6.32 20.68
CA GLU A 65 -15.67 -6.13 20.04
C GLU A 65 -15.60 -6.53 18.56
N ALA A 66 -16.32 -7.58 18.19
CA ALA A 66 -16.39 -8.08 16.81
C ALA A 66 -17.54 -7.41 16.05
N VAL A 67 -17.24 -6.70 14.97
CA VAL A 67 -18.21 -6.07 14.08
C VAL A 67 -18.21 -6.78 12.74
N PRO A 68 -19.24 -7.54 12.38
CA PRO A 68 -19.30 -8.26 11.12
C PRO A 68 -19.52 -7.29 9.96
N VAL A 69 -18.72 -7.44 8.90
CA VAL A 69 -18.81 -6.63 7.67
C VAL A 69 -18.95 -7.56 6.47
N ARG A 70 -19.96 -7.30 5.64
CA ARG A 70 -20.21 -8.09 4.44
C ARG A 70 -19.12 -7.82 3.38
N GLY A 71 -18.59 -8.87 2.80
CA GLY A 71 -17.58 -8.78 1.73
C GLY A 71 -16.13 -8.80 2.22
N LEU A 72 -15.89 -8.96 3.53
CA LEU A 72 -14.57 -9.29 4.05
C LEU A 72 -14.17 -10.72 3.68
N SER A 73 -12.89 -11.04 3.86
CA SER A 73 -12.40 -12.41 3.73
C SER A 73 -13.24 -13.38 4.58
N PRO A 74 -13.64 -14.54 4.04
CA PRO A 74 -14.38 -15.55 4.82
C PRO A 74 -13.62 -16.05 6.05
N ASP A 75 -12.29 -16.01 6.01
CA ASP A 75 -11.43 -16.40 7.12
C ASP A 75 -11.41 -15.35 8.24
N TYR A 76 -11.70 -14.07 7.89
CA TYR A 76 -11.69 -12.93 8.79
C TYR A 76 -12.93 -12.04 8.60
N PRO A 77 -14.14 -12.54 8.92
CA PRO A 77 -15.40 -11.88 8.59
C PRO A 77 -15.73 -10.68 9.48
N ASN A 78 -14.91 -10.40 10.49
CA ASN A 78 -15.17 -9.35 11.48
C ASN A 78 -14.03 -8.34 11.55
N ILE A 79 -14.39 -7.09 11.76
CA ILE A 79 -13.48 -6.04 12.23
C ILE A 79 -13.51 -6.06 13.75
N MET A 80 -12.33 -6.10 14.38
CA MET A 80 -12.20 -6.14 15.83
C MET A 80 -11.92 -4.73 16.35
N CYS A 81 -12.72 -4.26 17.31
CA CYS A 81 -12.61 -2.91 17.85
C CYS A 81 -12.44 -2.88 19.38
N ASN A 82 -12.03 -1.74 19.92
CA ASN A 82 -12.02 -1.46 21.37
C ASN A 82 -12.85 -0.21 21.70
N SER A 83 -12.93 0.11 23.01
CA SER A 83 -13.66 1.27 23.52
C SER A 83 -13.06 2.62 23.13
N ASP A 84 -11.79 2.67 22.72
CA ASP A 84 -11.10 3.89 22.29
C ASP A 84 -11.33 4.23 20.82
N ASN A 85 -12.16 3.44 20.12
CA ASN A 85 -12.39 3.53 18.68
C ASN A 85 -11.14 3.24 17.84
N VAL A 86 -10.28 2.36 18.31
CA VAL A 86 -9.24 1.71 17.52
C VAL A 86 -9.83 0.41 17.01
N CYS A 87 -9.73 0.19 15.70
CA CYS A 87 -10.24 -1.02 15.05
C CYS A 87 -9.16 -1.69 14.22
N GLN A 88 -9.32 -2.98 13.95
CA GLN A 88 -8.43 -3.81 13.18
C GLN A 88 -9.21 -4.65 12.19
N MET A 89 -8.76 -4.67 10.95
CA MET A 89 -9.19 -5.56 9.88
C MET A 89 -8.04 -6.51 9.52
N ILE A 90 -8.33 -7.81 9.44
CA ILE A 90 -7.45 -8.75 8.74
C ILE A 90 -8.05 -8.95 7.36
N ALA A 91 -7.32 -8.52 6.34
CA ALA A 91 -7.88 -8.35 4.99
C ALA A 91 -7.76 -9.59 4.10
N GLY A 92 -6.87 -10.53 4.46
CA GLY A 92 -6.39 -11.60 3.58
C GLY A 92 -5.16 -11.15 2.78
N GLU A 93 -4.32 -12.10 2.41
CA GLU A 93 -3.05 -11.88 1.72
C GLU A 93 -3.26 -11.67 0.21
N GLY A 94 -2.40 -10.85 -0.39
CA GLY A 94 -2.36 -10.55 -1.83
C GLY A 94 -3.31 -9.44 -2.27
N HIS A 95 -3.03 -8.87 -3.45
CA HIS A 95 -3.71 -7.68 -3.98
C HIS A 95 -5.23 -7.85 -4.07
N ALA A 96 -5.70 -9.01 -4.55
CA ALA A 96 -7.14 -9.23 -4.74
C ALA A 96 -7.90 -9.23 -3.40
N ASN A 97 -7.36 -9.92 -2.38
CA ASN A 97 -7.98 -10.00 -1.07
C ASN A 97 -8.03 -8.65 -0.36
N VAL A 98 -6.89 -7.95 -0.32
CA VAL A 98 -6.85 -6.67 0.41
C VAL A 98 -7.68 -5.60 -0.29
N ALA A 99 -7.70 -5.54 -1.62
CA ALA A 99 -8.53 -4.59 -2.36
C ALA A 99 -10.02 -4.85 -2.09
N ALA A 100 -10.46 -6.11 -2.15
CA ALA A 100 -11.85 -6.48 -1.90
C ALA A 100 -12.26 -6.17 -0.45
N SER A 101 -11.46 -6.58 0.54
CA SER A 101 -11.74 -6.36 1.96
C SER A 101 -11.73 -4.85 2.30
N THR A 102 -10.79 -4.09 1.77
CA THR A 102 -10.72 -2.64 2.00
C THR A 102 -11.93 -1.91 1.38
N MET A 103 -12.35 -2.31 0.17
CA MET A 103 -13.58 -1.74 -0.41
C MET A 103 -14.83 -2.14 0.38
N ALA A 104 -14.91 -3.37 0.88
CA ALA A 104 -16.01 -3.80 1.74
C ALA A 104 -16.09 -2.99 3.04
N LEU A 105 -14.94 -2.69 3.66
CA LEU A 105 -14.85 -1.80 4.82
C LEU A 105 -15.35 -0.39 4.47
N ILE A 106 -14.82 0.22 3.40
CA ILE A 106 -15.13 1.61 3.00
C ILE A 106 -16.61 1.81 2.69
N LEU A 107 -17.24 0.81 2.05
CA LEU A 107 -18.64 0.85 1.65
C LEU A 107 -19.60 0.34 2.74
N SER A 108 -19.07 -0.06 3.89
CA SER A 108 -19.88 -0.50 5.03
C SER A 108 -20.58 0.68 5.71
N ASP A 109 -21.83 0.49 6.07
CA ASP A 109 -22.62 1.41 6.91
C ASP A 109 -22.23 1.36 8.41
N LYS A 110 -21.28 0.51 8.78
CA LYS A 110 -20.90 0.28 10.18
C LYS A 110 -19.93 1.31 10.74
N PHE A 111 -19.18 1.99 9.87
CA PHE A 111 -18.06 2.84 10.28
C PHE A 111 -18.09 4.20 9.58
N ASP A 112 -17.83 5.27 10.36
CA ASP A 112 -17.43 6.57 9.83
C ASP A 112 -15.91 6.65 9.73
N LEU A 113 -15.39 6.65 8.50
CA LEU A 113 -13.96 6.60 8.20
C LEU A 113 -13.39 7.95 7.73
N ARG A 114 -14.18 9.01 7.67
CA ARG A 114 -13.80 10.32 7.12
C ARG A 114 -12.61 10.98 7.82
N HIS A 115 -12.43 10.68 9.10
CA HIS A 115 -11.34 11.22 9.92
C HIS A 115 -10.36 10.15 10.40
N THR A 116 -10.54 8.91 9.98
CA THR A 116 -9.76 7.74 10.42
C THR A 116 -8.32 7.83 9.94
N TYR A 117 -7.38 7.55 10.83
CA TYR A 117 -6.00 7.25 10.47
C TYR A 117 -5.88 5.77 10.13
N PHE A 118 -5.55 5.46 8.89
CA PHE A 118 -5.32 4.10 8.43
C PHE A 118 -3.84 3.76 8.62
N MET A 119 -3.58 2.62 9.20
CA MET A 119 -2.25 2.06 9.31
C MET A 119 -2.23 0.68 8.65
N ILE A 120 -1.64 0.60 7.46
CA ILE A 120 -1.36 -0.67 6.79
C ILE A 120 -0.12 -1.23 7.47
N ALA A 121 -0.22 -2.39 8.12
CA ALA A 121 0.83 -2.91 8.97
C ALA A 121 1.00 -4.42 8.79
N GLY A 122 2.14 -4.82 8.27
CA GLY A 122 2.46 -6.22 8.00
C GLY A 122 3.96 -6.50 7.98
N ILE A 123 4.30 -7.77 7.86
CA ILE A 123 5.68 -8.20 7.67
C ILE A 123 6.11 -8.02 6.21
N ALA A 124 7.41 -8.07 5.96
CA ALA A 124 7.98 -7.92 4.63
C ALA A 124 9.36 -8.59 4.51
N GLY A 125 9.83 -8.82 3.29
CA GLY A 125 11.25 -8.98 3.00
C GLY A 125 11.98 -7.63 3.06
N ILE A 126 13.26 -7.63 3.42
CA ILE A 126 14.07 -6.40 3.49
C ILE A 126 15.33 -6.50 2.63
N ASP A 127 15.71 -5.40 1.99
CA ASP A 127 17.01 -5.26 1.34
C ASP A 127 18.12 -5.27 2.40
N PRO A 128 19.07 -6.21 2.34
CA PRO A 128 20.17 -6.25 3.30
C PRO A 128 21.13 -5.05 3.22
N LYS A 129 21.03 -4.23 2.17
CA LYS A 129 21.81 -2.99 2.08
C LYS A 129 21.19 -1.86 2.90
N GLU A 130 19.88 -1.92 3.16
CA GLU A 130 19.13 -0.86 3.84
C GLU A 130 18.78 -1.21 5.29
N GLY A 131 18.64 -2.50 5.62
CA GLY A 131 18.25 -2.90 6.96
C GLY A 131 18.49 -4.37 7.29
N THR A 132 17.93 -4.78 8.42
CA THR A 132 18.07 -6.14 8.95
C THR A 132 16.73 -6.73 9.34
N THR A 133 16.66 -8.06 9.48
CA THR A 133 15.47 -8.75 10.00
C THR A 133 15.07 -8.21 11.37
N GLY A 134 13.77 -8.00 11.58
CA GLY A 134 13.23 -7.33 12.76
C GLY A 134 13.15 -5.81 12.67
N SER A 135 13.82 -5.16 11.70
CA SER A 135 13.67 -3.71 11.49
C SER A 135 12.25 -3.32 11.09
N ALA A 136 11.84 -2.10 11.42
CA ALA A 136 10.52 -1.56 11.16
C ALA A 136 10.62 -0.33 10.24
N ALA A 137 10.08 -0.43 9.03
CA ALA A 137 10.18 0.59 8.00
C ALA A 137 8.86 1.34 7.82
N TRP A 138 8.88 2.66 7.96
CA TRP A 138 7.79 3.56 7.59
C TRP A 138 8.00 4.07 6.17
N ALA A 139 7.05 3.81 5.29
CA ALA A 139 7.17 4.12 3.87
C ALA A 139 6.76 5.56 3.54
N ARG A 140 7.45 6.15 2.56
CA ARG A 140 7.06 7.38 1.86
C ARG A 140 6.40 7.07 0.53
N TYR A 141 6.94 6.10 -0.20
CA TYR A 141 6.42 5.66 -1.49
C TYR A 141 5.99 4.20 -1.43
N LEU A 142 4.90 3.91 -2.14
CA LEU A 142 4.41 2.56 -2.41
C LEU A 142 4.57 2.32 -3.89
N ILE A 143 5.31 1.30 -4.29
CA ILE A 143 5.61 1.01 -5.69
C ILE A 143 5.02 -0.35 -6.06
N ASP A 144 4.31 -0.45 -7.19
CA ASP A 144 3.81 -1.70 -7.70
C ASP A 144 4.88 -2.46 -8.48
N TYR A 145 5.15 -3.69 -8.07
CA TYR A 145 6.14 -4.57 -8.69
C TYR A 145 5.56 -5.36 -9.87
N GLY A 146 4.24 -5.55 -9.89
CA GLY A 146 3.55 -6.42 -10.85
C GLY A 146 3.09 -5.69 -12.11
N ILE A 147 2.91 -4.36 -12.07
CA ILE A 147 2.51 -3.59 -13.25
C ILE A 147 3.72 -3.38 -14.17
N SER A 148 3.91 -4.33 -15.07
CA SER A 148 5.05 -4.35 -15.98
C SER A 148 4.73 -5.16 -17.23
N TRP A 149 5.54 -4.99 -18.28
CA TRP A 149 5.65 -5.97 -19.33
C TRP A 149 6.71 -6.99 -18.95
N GLU A 150 6.47 -8.24 -19.28
CA GLU A 150 7.40 -9.33 -19.00
C GLU A 150 7.78 -10.06 -20.28
N ILE A 151 9.07 -10.30 -20.46
CA ILE A 151 9.65 -11.21 -21.46
C ILE A 151 10.42 -12.27 -20.66
N ASP A 152 10.28 -13.54 -21.03
CA ASP A 152 11.04 -14.62 -20.41
C ASP A 152 12.54 -14.29 -20.39
N ALA A 153 13.17 -14.42 -19.23
CA ALA A 153 14.59 -14.06 -19.05
C ALA A 153 15.54 -14.80 -20.01
N ARG A 154 15.11 -15.92 -20.60
CA ARG A 154 15.87 -16.67 -21.62
C ARG A 154 15.74 -16.10 -23.02
N GLU A 155 14.80 -15.18 -23.26
CA GLU A 155 14.48 -14.59 -24.57
C GLU A 155 14.83 -13.10 -24.65
N ILE A 156 15.33 -12.51 -23.55
CA ILE A 156 15.72 -11.10 -23.52
C ILE A 156 17.04 -10.84 -24.24
N PRO A 157 17.30 -9.59 -24.71
CA PRO A 157 18.63 -9.20 -25.17
C PRO A 157 19.69 -9.43 -24.07
N SER A 158 20.85 -9.95 -24.46
CA SER A 158 21.96 -10.28 -23.53
C SER A 158 22.51 -9.09 -22.73
N THR A 159 22.15 -7.87 -23.12
CA THR A 159 22.53 -6.62 -22.43
C THR A 159 21.51 -6.19 -21.35
N TRP A 160 20.38 -6.89 -21.24
CA TRP A 160 19.37 -6.59 -20.22
C TRP A 160 19.60 -7.43 -18.98
N PRO A 161 19.47 -6.86 -17.78
CA PRO A 161 19.68 -7.59 -16.53
C PRO A 161 18.51 -8.52 -16.19
N TYR A 162 17.29 -8.20 -16.63
CA TYR A 162 16.06 -8.96 -16.36
C TYR A 162 15.03 -8.71 -17.48
N GLY A 163 13.96 -9.52 -17.51
CA GLY A 163 12.92 -9.49 -18.54
C GLY A 163 11.72 -8.58 -18.26
N TYR A 164 11.82 -7.66 -17.34
CA TYR A 164 10.71 -6.78 -16.95
C TYR A 164 10.94 -5.36 -17.47
N LEU A 165 9.86 -4.74 -17.98
CA LEU A 165 9.90 -3.40 -18.54
C LEU A 165 8.82 -2.54 -17.88
N ALA A 166 9.21 -1.39 -17.36
CA ALA A 166 8.29 -0.40 -16.86
C ALA A 166 7.61 0.37 -18.00
N ILE A 167 6.36 0.74 -17.82
CA ILE A 167 5.56 1.47 -18.80
C ILE A 167 5.43 2.91 -18.31
N PHE A 168 5.89 3.90 -19.11
CA PHE A 168 5.87 5.33 -18.76
C PHE A 168 6.51 5.67 -17.39
N PRO A 169 7.75 5.21 -17.15
CA PRO A 169 8.42 5.50 -15.88
C PRO A 169 8.69 6.99 -15.69
N THR A 170 8.83 7.42 -14.44
CA THR A 170 9.16 8.80 -14.07
C THR A 170 10.60 9.14 -14.47
N ASP A 171 11.54 8.23 -14.25
CA ASP A 171 12.93 8.35 -14.67
C ASP A 171 13.25 7.37 -15.81
N THR A 172 13.64 7.91 -16.97
CA THR A 172 14.01 7.12 -18.16
C THR A 172 15.52 6.89 -18.26
N THR A 173 16.29 7.30 -17.29
CA THR A 173 17.74 7.02 -17.26
C THR A 173 18.05 5.62 -16.75
N VAL A 174 17.20 5.07 -15.89
CA VAL A 174 17.27 3.70 -15.40
C VAL A 174 16.61 2.75 -16.40
N LYS A 175 17.22 1.62 -16.71
CA LYS A 175 16.74 0.65 -17.72
C LYS A 175 16.69 -0.77 -17.13
N PRO A 176 15.86 -1.67 -17.72
CA PRO A 176 15.05 -1.49 -18.95
C PRO A 176 13.71 -0.80 -18.66
N TRP A 177 13.33 0.11 -19.53
CA TRP A 177 12.00 0.70 -19.55
C TRP A 177 11.43 0.65 -20.97
N PHE A 178 10.11 0.75 -21.07
CA PHE A 178 9.42 0.66 -22.33
C PHE A 178 8.24 1.62 -22.41
N SER A 179 8.07 2.29 -23.54
CA SER A 179 6.93 3.14 -23.83
C SER A 179 6.32 2.74 -25.16
N LEU A 180 5.07 2.32 -25.16
CA LEU A 180 4.28 2.10 -26.36
C LEU A 180 3.58 3.40 -26.74
N PRO A 181 3.85 3.99 -27.92
CA PRO A 181 3.18 5.22 -28.36
C PRO A 181 1.65 5.09 -28.43
N SER A 182 1.15 3.86 -28.55
CA SER A 182 -0.28 3.56 -28.62
C SER A 182 -0.96 3.39 -27.25
N LEU A 183 -0.22 3.34 -26.16
CA LEU A 183 -0.81 3.28 -24.83
C LEU A 183 -1.14 4.69 -24.36
N PRO A 184 -2.42 4.94 -23.99
CA PRO A 184 -2.89 6.31 -23.80
C PRO A 184 -2.41 6.95 -22.50
N THR A 185 -2.18 6.18 -21.43
CA THR A 185 -1.85 6.72 -20.09
C THR A 185 -1.28 5.65 -19.17
N PRO A 186 -0.52 6.02 -18.12
CA PRO A 186 -0.22 5.15 -16.98
C PRO A 186 -1.50 4.61 -16.34
N TYR A 187 -1.38 3.49 -15.63
CA TYR A 187 -2.52 2.92 -14.88
C TYR A 187 -2.84 3.71 -13.61
N HIS A 188 -1.96 4.62 -13.20
CA HIS A 188 -2.08 5.48 -12.00
C HIS A 188 -2.06 4.72 -10.66
N SER A 189 -1.63 3.47 -10.68
CA SER A 189 -1.44 2.66 -9.48
C SER A 189 -0.02 2.09 -9.35
N GLU A 190 0.86 2.49 -10.26
CA GLU A 190 2.28 2.08 -10.28
C GLU A 190 3.04 2.62 -9.08
N MET A 191 2.70 3.84 -8.63
CA MET A 191 3.34 4.47 -7.49
C MET A 191 2.39 5.41 -6.78
N TYR A 192 2.45 5.40 -5.44
CA TYR A 192 1.80 6.38 -4.58
C TYR A 192 2.81 7.03 -3.66
N GLN A 193 2.64 8.32 -3.43
CA GLN A 193 3.36 9.06 -2.40
C GLN A 193 2.42 9.32 -1.22
N LEU A 194 2.86 8.92 -0.04
CA LEU A 194 2.14 9.15 1.21
C LEU A 194 2.34 10.59 1.72
N ASN A 195 1.52 10.97 2.71
CA ASN A 195 1.61 12.30 3.31
C ASN A 195 2.91 12.46 4.11
N GLU A 196 3.80 13.32 3.64
CA GLU A 196 5.10 13.58 4.26
C GLU A 196 4.96 14.12 5.70
N ALA A 197 3.98 14.99 5.97
CA ALA A 197 3.78 15.53 7.31
C ALA A 197 3.40 14.44 8.31
N LEU A 198 2.53 13.49 7.90
CA LEU A 198 2.19 12.33 8.71
C LEU A 198 3.40 11.42 8.95
N LEU A 199 4.15 11.12 7.89
CA LEU A 199 5.35 10.29 7.99
C LEU A 199 6.36 10.90 8.97
N GLN A 200 6.68 12.19 8.86
CA GLN A 200 7.63 12.85 9.74
C GLN A 200 7.12 12.93 11.19
N LYS A 201 5.82 13.13 11.39
CA LYS A 201 5.21 13.07 12.73
C LYS A 201 5.36 11.67 13.35
N ILE A 202 5.05 10.61 12.59
CA ILE A 202 5.22 9.23 13.04
C ILE A 202 6.68 8.94 13.39
N LEU A 203 7.63 9.30 12.53
CA LEU A 203 9.05 9.12 12.79
C LEU A 203 9.51 9.86 14.06
N SER A 204 8.99 11.06 14.31
CA SER A 204 9.31 11.80 15.53
C SER A 204 8.90 11.05 16.80
N LEU A 205 7.82 10.28 16.73
CA LEU A 205 7.28 9.49 17.84
C LEU A 205 7.97 8.12 17.98
N THR A 206 8.45 7.53 16.88
CA THR A 206 8.82 6.10 16.83
C THR A 206 10.30 5.83 16.61
N LYS A 207 11.08 6.75 16.07
CA LYS A 207 12.50 6.54 15.69
C LYS A 207 13.42 6.03 16.80
N ASN A 208 13.06 6.26 18.06
CA ASN A 208 13.87 5.86 19.21
C ASN A 208 13.29 4.63 19.94
N VAL A 209 12.30 3.97 19.36
CA VAL A 209 11.73 2.75 19.93
C VAL A 209 12.77 1.63 19.89
N THR A 210 12.96 0.96 21.00
CA THR A 210 13.77 -0.26 21.05
C THR A 210 12.97 -1.42 20.50
N LEU A 211 13.43 -1.99 19.39
CA LEU A 211 12.82 -3.14 18.74
C LEU A 211 13.34 -4.45 19.35
N SER A 212 12.50 -5.47 19.28
CA SER A 212 12.87 -6.84 19.65
C SER A 212 13.79 -7.43 18.60
N ASP A 213 14.80 -8.16 19.03
CA ASP A 213 15.62 -9.00 18.18
C ASP A 213 15.39 -10.48 18.50
N ASP A 214 15.93 -11.37 17.69
CA ASP A 214 15.83 -12.80 17.92
C ASP A 214 16.63 -13.23 19.15
N SER A 215 15.92 -13.74 20.16
CA SER A 215 16.52 -14.19 21.42
C SER A 215 17.24 -15.54 21.30
N SER A 216 17.02 -16.29 20.22
CA SER A 216 17.68 -17.58 19.98
C SER A 216 19.10 -17.42 19.44
N GLY A 217 19.42 -16.27 18.86
CA GLY A 217 20.67 -16.02 18.17
C GLY A 217 20.70 -16.48 16.72
N THR A 218 19.64 -17.11 16.22
CA THR A 218 19.56 -17.61 14.83
C THR A 218 19.66 -16.46 13.83
N ALA A 219 18.91 -15.36 14.07
CA ALA A 219 18.95 -14.22 13.18
C ALA A 219 20.34 -13.56 13.16
N GLN A 220 20.99 -13.42 14.30
CA GLN A 220 22.34 -12.85 14.38
C GLN A 220 23.36 -13.70 13.64
N ALA A 221 23.28 -15.03 13.78
CA ALA A 221 24.16 -15.97 13.06
C ALA A 221 23.95 -15.85 11.55
N TYR A 222 22.69 -15.84 11.07
CA TYR A 222 22.38 -15.70 9.65
C TYR A 222 22.88 -14.36 9.07
N ARG A 223 22.66 -13.26 9.79
CA ARG A 223 23.11 -11.91 9.38
C ARG A 223 24.62 -11.80 9.23
N ALA A 224 25.39 -12.54 10.03
CA ALA A 224 26.85 -12.52 9.98
C ALA A 224 27.42 -12.96 8.62
N HIS A 225 26.64 -13.72 7.83
CA HIS A 225 27.02 -14.14 6.49
C HIS A 225 26.90 -13.04 5.42
N TYR A 226 26.18 -11.95 5.69
CA TYR A 226 26.14 -10.78 4.80
C TYR A 226 27.45 -10.00 4.89
N THR A 227 28.51 -10.55 4.31
CA THR A 227 29.85 -9.94 4.30
C THR A 227 30.00 -8.92 3.17
N GLY A 228 30.81 -7.89 3.39
CA GLY A 228 31.03 -6.79 2.44
C GLY A 228 30.65 -5.44 3.01
N SER A 229 31.11 -4.37 2.37
CA SER A 229 30.89 -2.97 2.81
C SER A 229 29.41 -2.58 2.77
N ASP A 230 28.71 -3.01 1.73
CA ASP A 230 27.33 -2.59 1.44
C ASP A 230 26.32 -3.25 2.38
N TYR A 231 26.66 -4.36 3.00
CA TYR A 231 25.80 -5.11 3.92
C TYR A 231 26.02 -4.76 5.40
N GLY A 232 26.54 -3.57 5.68
CA GLY A 232 26.62 -3.07 7.06
C GLY A 232 25.27 -3.07 7.78
N PRO A 233 24.21 -2.54 7.17
CA PRO A 233 22.84 -2.52 7.74
C PRO A 233 22.30 -3.92 8.06
N ALA A 234 22.55 -4.93 7.22
CA ALA A 234 22.11 -6.31 7.47
C ALA A 234 22.62 -6.90 8.79
N ARG A 235 23.83 -6.52 9.20
CA ARG A 235 24.50 -7.00 10.42
C ARG A 235 24.18 -6.18 11.66
N ALA A 236 23.49 -5.06 11.52
CA ALA A 236 23.09 -4.20 12.63
C ALA A 236 21.97 -4.83 13.47
N ALA A 237 21.71 -4.26 14.64
CA ALA A 237 20.48 -4.56 15.38
C ALA A 237 19.25 -3.97 14.69
N PRO A 238 18.05 -4.55 14.88
CA PRO A 238 16.81 -3.99 14.36
C PRO A 238 16.60 -2.54 14.76
N SER A 239 16.14 -1.73 13.83
CA SER A 239 15.88 -0.30 14.07
C SER A 239 14.65 0.19 13.29
N VAL A 240 14.13 1.35 13.70
CA VAL A 240 13.07 2.03 12.94
C VAL A 240 13.72 2.78 11.79
N LEU A 241 13.21 2.53 10.58
CA LEU A 241 13.73 3.07 9.33
C LEU A 241 12.68 3.93 8.64
N GLN A 242 13.13 4.84 7.78
CA GLN A 242 12.33 5.48 6.76
C GLN A 242 12.85 5.02 5.41
N CYS A 243 12.09 4.16 4.75
CA CYS A 243 12.41 3.71 3.40
C CYS A 243 11.16 3.11 2.74
N ASP A 244 11.21 2.88 1.44
CA ASP A 244 10.04 2.64 0.62
C ASP A 244 9.76 1.16 0.41
N THR A 245 8.52 0.87 0.01
CA THR A 245 8.03 -0.51 -0.08
C THR A 245 7.55 -0.85 -1.49
N MET A 246 7.86 -2.08 -1.90
CA MET A 246 7.48 -2.65 -3.18
C MET A 246 6.40 -3.70 -2.99
N ALA A 247 5.25 -3.54 -3.67
CA ALA A 247 4.10 -4.44 -3.57
C ALA A 247 3.90 -5.27 -4.84
N GLY A 248 3.58 -6.54 -4.70
CA GLY A 248 3.19 -7.40 -5.83
C GLY A 248 2.80 -8.79 -5.38
N ASP A 249 1.82 -9.43 -6.05
CA ASP A 249 1.38 -10.78 -5.70
C ASP A 249 2.49 -11.83 -5.81
N THR A 250 3.52 -11.55 -6.62
CA THR A 250 4.68 -12.42 -6.71
C THR A 250 5.64 -12.15 -5.55
N TRP A 251 5.82 -13.13 -4.68
CA TRP A 251 6.92 -13.09 -3.73
C TRP A 251 8.22 -13.38 -4.46
N PHE A 252 8.96 -12.36 -4.78
CA PHE A 252 10.27 -12.51 -5.39
C PHE A 252 11.37 -12.73 -4.35
N HIS A 253 12.44 -13.39 -4.76
CA HIS A 253 13.64 -13.57 -3.95
C HIS A 253 14.87 -13.70 -4.87
N GLY A 254 15.96 -13.05 -4.51
CA GLY A 254 17.21 -13.16 -5.24
C GLY A 254 17.86 -11.82 -5.57
N ILE A 255 19.15 -11.86 -5.86
CA ILE A 255 19.96 -10.65 -6.10
C ILE A 255 19.42 -9.85 -7.29
N ILE A 256 19.20 -10.48 -8.44
CA ILE A 256 18.76 -9.79 -9.67
C ILE A 256 17.36 -9.17 -9.48
N LEU A 257 16.46 -9.87 -8.81
CA LEU A 257 15.12 -9.37 -8.58
C LEU A 257 15.09 -8.28 -7.50
N GLY A 258 15.99 -8.33 -6.52
CA GLY A 258 16.21 -7.26 -5.57
C GLY A 258 16.79 -6.00 -6.23
N GLU A 259 17.77 -6.16 -7.12
CA GLU A 259 18.29 -5.05 -7.94
C GLU A 259 17.19 -4.46 -8.84
N ARG A 260 16.32 -5.29 -9.41
CA ARG A 260 15.12 -4.77 -10.10
C ARG A 260 14.26 -3.91 -9.19
N ALA A 261 14.08 -4.28 -7.93
CA ALA A 261 13.26 -3.50 -7.02
C ALA A 261 13.90 -2.12 -6.69
N GLU A 262 15.23 -2.06 -6.59
CA GLU A 262 15.99 -0.81 -6.50
C GLU A 262 15.76 0.06 -7.75
N ASP A 263 15.99 -0.51 -8.96
CA ASP A 263 15.77 0.15 -10.25
C ASP A 263 14.31 0.64 -10.41
N TRP A 264 13.34 -0.18 -10.00
CA TRP A 264 11.92 0.15 -10.12
C TRP A 264 11.53 1.32 -9.22
N THR A 265 12.09 1.37 -8.02
CA THR A 265 11.90 2.50 -7.10
C THR A 265 12.44 3.78 -7.70
N ASP A 266 13.64 3.75 -8.27
CA ASP A 266 14.22 4.91 -8.95
C ASP A 266 13.39 5.33 -10.17
N LEU A 267 12.96 4.39 -11.01
CA LEU A 267 12.13 4.66 -12.18
C LEU A 267 10.84 5.41 -11.83
N TRP A 268 10.12 4.96 -10.79
CA TRP A 268 8.80 5.50 -10.46
C TRP A 268 8.86 6.73 -9.57
N THR A 269 9.92 6.89 -8.77
CA THR A 269 10.06 8.03 -7.86
C THR A 269 10.95 9.14 -8.42
N GLY A 270 11.58 8.94 -9.56
CA GLY A 270 12.57 9.87 -10.14
C GLY A 270 13.80 10.00 -9.23
N GLY A 271 14.26 8.89 -8.67
CA GLY A 271 15.43 8.82 -7.79
C GLY A 271 15.21 9.44 -6.40
N LYS A 272 13.96 9.64 -5.96
CA LYS A 272 13.64 10.24 -4.65
C LYS A 272 13.31 9.21 -3.58
N GLY A 273 12.95 7.99 -4.00
CA GLY A 273 12.68 6.88 -3.11
C GLY A 273 13.93 6.07 -2.79
N THR A 274 13.86 5.30 -1.71
CA THR A 274 14.86 4.29 -1.36
C THR A 274 14.13 2.98 -1.15
N TYR A 275 14.33 2.04 -2.06
CA TYR A 275 13.77 0.69 -1.90
C TYR A 275 14.34 0.04 -0.64
N CYS A 276 13.47 -0.61 0.12
CA CYS A 276 13.87 -1.23 1.38
C CYS A 276 13.07 -2.50 1.65
N THR A 277 11.74 -2.47 1.50
CA THR A 277 10.89 -3.62 1.84
C THR A 277 10.06 -4.08 0.66
N THR A 278 9.74 -5.39 0.64
CA THR A 278 8.84 -5.99 -0.36
C THR A 278 7.76 -6.83 0.31
N GLN A 279 6.54 -6.71 -0.20
CA GLN A 279 5.34 -7.36 0.31
C GLN A 279 4.27 -7.49 -0.79
N GLN A 280 3.03 -7.88 -0.46
CA GLN A 280 2.06 -8.27 -1.49
C GLN A 280 0.76 -7.43 -1.48
N GLU A 281 0.66 -6.30 -0.71
CA GLU A 281 -0.66 -5.70 -0.46
C GLU A 281 -0.77 -4.17 -0.57
N ASP A 282 0.31 -3.43 -0.30
CA ASP A 282 0.21 -1.99 0.00
C ASP A 282 -0.42 -1.17 -1.12
N ASN A 283 0.01 -1.39 -2.38
CA ASN A 283 -0.54 -0.65 -3.52
C ASN A 283 -2.02 -0.93 -3.73
N ALA A 284 -2.47 -2.18 -3.56
CA ALA A 284 -3.86 -2.56 -3.74
C ALA A 284 -4.76 -2.00 -2.62
N THR A 285 -4.25 -1.99 -1.38
CA THR A 285 -4.93 -1.37 -0.24
C THR A 285 -5.07 0.14 -0.47
N PHE A 286 -3.98 0.81 -0.83
CA PHE A 286 -3.99 2.25 -1.07
C PHE A 286 -4.86 2.63 -2.28
N MET A 287 -4.92 1.81 -3.31
CA MET A 287 -5.81 2.01 -4.45
C MET A 287 -7.29 1.95 -4.03
N ALA A 288 -7.66 1.01 -3.17
CA ALA A 288 -9.00 0.93 -2.62
C ALA A 288 -9.34 2.17 -1.77
N LEU A 289 -8.41 2.62 -0.91
CA LEU A 289 -8.56 3.86 -0.14
C LEU A 289 -8.68 5.09 -1.05
N THR A 290 -7.95 5.14 -2.16
CA THR A 290 -8.06 6.21 -3.16
C THR A 290 -9.47 6.30 -3.75
N ARG A 291 -10.10 5.16 -4.05
CA ARG A 291 -11.51 5.13 -4.50
C ARG A 291 -12.47 5.63 -3.44
N GLY A 292 -12.23 5.28 -2.18
CA GLY A 292 -12.99 5.82 -1.05
C GLY A 292 -12.82 7.34 -0.90
N ALA A 293 -11.61 7.86 -1.12
CA ALA A 293 -11.34 9.29 -1.04
C ALA A 293 -12.04 10.10 -2.14
N ILE A 294 -12.12 9.56 -3.36
CA ILE A 294 -12.87 10.19 -4.47
C ILE A 294 -14.35 10.42 -4.09
N THR A 295 -14.90 9.55 -3.26
CA THR A 295 -16.30 9.64 -2.80
C THR A 295 -16.44 10.35 -1.44
N GLY A 296 -15.35 10.84 -0.86
CA GLY A 296 -15.36 11.58 0.41
C GLY A 296 -15.53 10.69 1.65
N LEU A 297 -15.34 9.38 1.53
CA LEU A 297 -15.50 8.42 2.62
C LEU A 297 -14.21 8.24 3.46
N VAL A 298 -13.05 8.57 2.90
CA VAL A 298 -11.74 8.51 3.57
C VAL A 298 -10.87 9.71 3.20
N ASP A 299 -9.85 10.00 4.00
CA ASP A 299 -8.85 11.04 3.74
C ASP A 299 -7.46 10.39 3.55
N LEU A 300 -6.93 10.45 2.32
CA LEU A 300 -5.62 9.87 1.99
C LEU A 300 -4.44 10.52 2.74
N ASN A 301 -4.62 11.74 3.26
CA ASN A 301 -3.60 12.37 4.10
C ASN A 301 -3.42 11.67 5.46
N ARG A 302 -4.27 10.71 5.77
CA ARG A 302 -4.30 9.97 7.03
C ARG A 302 -3.89 8.50 6.89
N VAL A 303 -3.17 8.16 5.84
CA VAL A 303 -2.70 6.79 5.58
C VAL A 303 -1.21 6.68 5.86
N ALA A 304 -0.84 5.71 6.69
CA ALA A 304 0.54 5.34 7.00
C ALA A 304 0.77 3.86 6.68
N VAL A 305 1.99 3.52 6.30
CA VAL A 305 2.39 2.15 5.99
C VAL A 305 3.62 1.78 6.81
N LEU A 306 3.49 0.69 7.56
CA LEU A 306 4.55 0.08 8.37
C LEU A 306 4.81 -1.33 7.89
N ARG A 307 6.05 -1.64 7.54
CA ARG A 307 6.50 -3.00 7.25
C ARG A 307 7.65 -3.41 8.17
N THR A 308 7.55 -4.60 8.75
CA THR A 308 8.60 -5.14 9.61
C THR A 308 9.27 -6.33 8.95
N ALA A 309 10.59 -6.39 9.02
CA ALA A 309 11.40 -7.31 8.24
C ALA A 309 11.39 -8.74 8.80
N SER A 310 10.73 -9.68 8.13
CA SER A 310 10.69 -11.09 8.50
C SER A 310 11.81 -11.94 7.88
N ASN A 311 12.34 -11.50 6.75
CA ASN A 311 13.40 -12.16 6.00
C ASN A 311 14.13 -11.12 5.15
N PHE A 312 15.26 -11.50 4.55
CA PHE A 312 15.88 -10.71 3.51
C PHE A 312 15.24 -11.03 2.15
N ASP A 313 15.24 -10.07 1.22
CA ASP A 313 14.71 -10.23 -0.14
C ASP A 313 15.67 -10.99 -1.08
N ARG A 314 16.90 -11.21 -0.63
CA ARG A 314 17.98 -11.87 -1.39
C ARG A 314 18.91 -12.65 -0.48
N PRO A 315 19.64 -13.67 -1.01
CA PRO A 315 20.58 -14.46 -0.27
C PRO A 315 21.82 -13.64 0.15
N TYR A 316 22.53 -14.09 1.16
CA TYR A 316 23.87 -13.58 1.46
C TYR A 316 24.90 -14.04 0.40
N PRO A 317 26.06 -13.38 0.27
CA PRO A 317 27.07 -13.74 -0.71
C PRO A 317 27.49 -15.21 -0.65
N GLY A 318 27.24 -15.94 -1.73
CA GLY A 318 27.58 -17.36 -1.85
C GLY A 318 26.48 -18.34 -1.48
N GLU A 319 25.38 -17.88 -0.92
CA GLU A 319 24.20 -18.72 -0.68
C GLU A 319 23.37 -18.86 -1.96
N PRO A 320 22.93 -20.07 -2.35
CA PRO A 320 21.98 -20.25 -3.44
C PRO A 320 20.64 -19.56 -3.13
N ALA A 321 20.06 -18.86 -4.12
CA ALA A 321 18.77 -18.15 -3.91
C ALA A 321 17.64 -19.09 -3.46
N TRP A 322 17.64 -20.34 -3.93
CA TRP A 322 16.65 -21.34 -3.50
C TRP A 322 16.81 -21.70 -2.01
N ASP A 323 18.03 -21.90 -1.54
CA ASP A 323 18.29 -22.29 -0.16
C ASP A 323 17.90 -21.17 0.81
N SER A 324 18.16 -19.92 0.41
CA SER A 324 17.72 -18.73 1.15
C SER A 324 16.19 -18.59 1.17
N LEU A 325 15.53 -18.72 0.01
CA LEU A 325 14.08 -18.61 -0.09
C LEU A 325 13.33 -19.66 0.72
N CYS A 326 13.76 -20.92 0.66
CA CYS A 326 13.12 -22.01 1.39
C CYS A 326 13.54 -22.10 2.87
N GLY A 327 14.58 -21.38 3.28
CA GLY A 327 15.20 -21.57 4.61
C GLY A 327 15.75 -22.97 4.82
N CYS A 328 16.19 -23.63 3.73
CA CYS A 328 16.63 -25.04 3.74
C CYS A 328 18.15 -25.20 3.54
N GLY A 329 18.87 -24.10 3.51
CA GLY A 329 20.34 -24.08 3.52
C GLY A 329 20.93 -24.55 4.87
N PRO A 330 22.26 -24.68 4.96
CA PRO A 330 22.94 -25.13 6.17
C PRO A 330 22.63 -24.28 7.41
N GLU A 331 22.40 -22.98 7.21
CA GLU A 331 22.12 -22.02 8.29
C GLU A 331 20.62 -21.96 8.67
N GLY A 332 19.75 -22.68 7.95
CA GLY A 332 18.31 -22.59 8.13
C GLY A 332 17.72 -21.26 7.61
N GLY A 333 16.62 -20.85 8.18
CA GLY A 333 15.97 -19.58 7.81
C GLY A 333 16.57 -18.37 8.53
N SER A 334 16.20 -17.16 8.09
CA SER A 334 16.75 -15.89 8.58
C SER A 334 16.43 -15.54 10.04
N GLY A 335 15.57 -16.30 10.72
CA GLY A 335 15.19 -16.07 12.13
C GLY A 335 14.35 -14.81 12.38
N GLY A 336 13.93 -14.11 11.33
CA GLY A 336 13.32 -12.78 11.45
C GLY A 336 11.82 -12.75 11.71
N PHE A 337 11.09 -13.85 11.55
CA PHE A 337 9.62 -13.85 11.61
C PHE A 337 9.06 -13.40 12.96
N VAL A 338 9.53 -13.99 14.07
CA VAL A 338 9.04 -13.66 15.41
C VAL A 338 9.37 -12.21 15.81
N PRO A 339 10.62 -11.72 15.63
CA PRO A 339 10.91 -10.31 15.82
C PRO A 339 10.05 -9.39 14.95
N ALA A 340 9.84 -9.72 13.67
CA ALA A 340 9.02 -8.91 12.77
C ALA A 340 7.60 -8.75 13.30
N VAL A 341 6.91 -9.84 13.63
CA VAL A 341 5.55 -9.79 14.18
C VAL A 341 5.50 -8.99 15.49
N THR A 342 6.47 -9.20 16.39
CA THR A 342 6.55 -8.47 17.67
C THR A 342 6.73 -6.96 17.43
N ASN A 343 7.57 -6.61 16.47
CA ASN A 343 7.93 -5.22 16.19
C ASN A 343 6.84 -4.45 15.45
N LEU A 344 5.82 -5.09 14.87
CA LEU A 344 4.62 -4.41 14.38
C LEU A 344 3.98 -3.57 15.49
N TRP A 345 3.79 -4.16 16.67
CA TRP A 345 3.28 -3.43 17.82
C TRP A 345 4.29 -2.43 18.38
N LEU A 346 5.50 -2.87 18.66
CA LEU A 346 6.49 -2.00 19.31
C LEU A 346 6.76 -0.72 18.50
N ALA A 347 6.91 -0.83 17.18
CA ALA A 347 7.17 0.30 16.31
C ALA A 347 5.97 1.24 16.15
N SER A 348 4.74 0.74 16.24
CA SER A 348 3.53 1.53 15.99
C SER A 348 2.83 2.03 17.22
N ALA A 349 3.04 1.42 18.38
CA ALA A 349 2.35 1.77 19.63
C ALA A 349 2.42 3.27 19.98
N PRO A 350 3.59 3.96 19.88
CA PRO A 350 3.64 5.39 20.19
C PRO A 350 2.74 6.23 19.27
N PHE A 351 2.65 5.89 17.99
CA PHE A 351 1.77 6.58 17.05
C PHE A 351 0.30 6.36 17.40
N ILE A 352 -0.11 5.10 17.61
CA ILE A 352 -1.50 4.75 17.94
C ILE A 352 -1.91 5.44 19.24
N HIS A 353 -1.07 5.40 20.27
CA HIS A 353 -1.34 6.02 21.56
C HIS A 353 -1.44 7.54 21.46
N ASP A 354 -0.59 8.19 20.66
CA ASP A 354 -0.62 9.64 20.48
C ASP A 354 -1.91 10.08 19.76
N VAL A 355 -2.33 9.36 18.71
CA VAL A 355 -3.60 9.61 18.02
C VAL A 355 -4.79 9.49 18.99
N VAL A 356 -4.82 8.44 19.81
CA VAL A 356 -5.92 8.20 20.75
C VAL A 356 -5.95 9.27 21.85
N ALA A 357 -4.81 9.57 22.47
CA ALA A 357 -4.71 10.50 23.59
C ALA A 357 -4.98 11.95 23.17
N HIS A 358 -4.55 12.34 21.97
CA HIS A 358 -4.67 13.71 21.48
C HIS A 358 -5.69 13.83 20.33
N TRP A 359 -6.74 13.01 20.33
CA TRP A 359 -7.71 12.91 19.25
C TRP A 359 -8.29 14.25 18.79
N LYS A 360 -8.53 15.17 19.72
CA LYS A 360 -9.07 16.52 19.39
C LYS A 360 -8.18 17.31 18.41
N GLU A 361 -6.88 17.05 18.42
CA GLU A 361 -5.89 17.64 17.51
C GLU A 361 -5.80 16.82 16.22
N TRP A 362 -5.60 15.51 16.35
CA TRP A 362 -5.50 14.58 15.25
C TRP A 362 -6.75 14.55 14.35
N GLN A 363 -7.94 14.73 14.93
CA GLN A 363 -9.16 14.80 14.14
C GLN A 363 -9.18 15.95 13.14
N LYS A 364 -8.48 17.06 13.42
CA LYS A 364 -8.38 18.23 12.54
C LYS A 364 -7.35 18.07 11.42
N GLY A 365 -6.44 17.13 11.55
CA GLY A 365 -5.31 16.87 10.67
C GLY A 365 -4.10 16.43 11.45
N VAL A 366 -2.94 16.30 10.79
CA VAL A 366 -1.68 15.93 11.43
C VAL A 366 -1.23 17.06 12.35
N PRO A 367 -1.02 16.83 13.66
CA PRO A 367 -0.53 17.86 14.59
C PRO A 367 0.91 18.29 14.24
N GLN A 368 1.19 19.56 14.44
CA GLN A 368 2.52 20.15 14.23
C GLN A 368 3.56 19.64 15.24
#